data_3c045093f734e1d80d1de024197acb40
#
_entry.id   3c045093f734e1d80d1de024197acb40
#
_cell.length_a   1.000
_cell.length_b   1.000
_cell.length_c   1.000
_cell.angle_alpha   90.00
_cell.angle_beta   90.00
_cell.angle_gamma   90.00
#
_symmetry.space_group_name_H-M   'P 1'
#
loop_
_entity.id
_entity.type
_entity.pdbx_description
1 polymer ?
#
loop_
_entity_poly.entity_id
_entity_poly.type
_entity_poly.pdbx_seq_one_letter_code
_entity_poly.pdbx_strand_id
1 'polypeptide(L)'
;MYKRQDHVIISKPVREIADPLLDLVEKTYTSSFPEEERRDFFLVRKLLEEDSRFEMYALLRDGIYVGFITGWQFEGFVYAEHFAIDESARNGGIGAKAMTSFLALHEDPVVLEVEMPTEEMSKRRIGFYERLGFVLDHHVYFQPPYRRGEALLEMRLMTHGELDLERSFKRVKTIIHQNVYGVK
;
A
#
# COMPACT_ATOMS: atom_id res chain seq x y z
N MET A 1 37.78 4.31 -2.34
CA MET A 1 36.68 4.30 -1.38
C MET A 1 35.47 4.95 -2.04
N TYR A 2 34.64 4.16 -2.73
CA TYR A 2 33.45 4.66 -3.42
C TYR A 2 32.43 5.02 -2.33
N LYS A 3 32.11 6.30 -2.14
CA LYS A 3 30.93 6.73 -1.37
C LYS A 3 29.70 6.16 -2.10
N ARG A 4 28.96 5.24 -1.46
CA ARG A 4 27.60 4.92 -1.89
C ARG A 4 26.82 6.22 -1.92
N GLN A 5 26.45 6.70 -3.09
CA GLN A 5 25.48 7.78 -3.20
C GLN A 5 24.19 7.23 -2.62
N ASP A 6 23.77 7.77 -1.48
CA ASP A 6 22.44 7.48 -0.92
C ASP A 6 21.39 8.13 -1.83
N HIS A 7 20.91 7.33 -2.79
CA HIS A 7 19.83 7.75 -3.67
C HIS A 7 18.57 7.97 -2.84
N VAL A 8 18.03 9.17 -2.89
CA VAL A 8 16.81 9.56 -2.21
C VAL A 8 15.61 9.07 -3.04
N ILE A 9 14.65 8.43 -2.39
CA ILE A 9 13.36 8.12 -3.00
C ILE A 9 12.38 9.23 -2.64
N ILE A 10 11.73 9.79 -3.65
CA ILE A 10 10.69 10.81 -3.49
C ILE A 10 9.35 10.19 -3.82
N SER A 11 8.37 10.36 -2.94
CA SER A 11 6.97 10.03 -3.19
C SER A 11 6.28 11.24 -3.81
N LYS A 12 6.09 11.21 -5.13
CA LYS A 12 5.43 12.29 -5.86
C LYS A 12 3.94 12.01 -5.97
N PRO A 13 3.06 12.89 -5.46
CA PRO A 13 1.62 12.68 -5.56
C PRO A 13 1.17 12.71 -7.03
N VAL A 14 0.31 11.76 -7.40
CA VAL A 14 -0.41 11.70 -8.67
C VAL A 14 -1.87 11.99 -8.36
N ARG A 15 -2.40 13.12 -8.84
CA ARG A 15 -3.74 13.62 -8.50
C ARG A 15 -4.66 13.75 -9.68
N GLU A 16 -4.13 13.71 -10.89
CA GLU A 16 -4.87 13.94 -12.12
C GLU A 16 -4.70 12.78 -13.10
N ILE A 17 -5.77 12.44 -13.80
CA ILE A 17 -5.73 11.37 -14.81
C ILE A 17 -4.86 11.72 -16.02
N ALA A 18 -4.57 12.99 -16.23
CA ALA A 18 -3.68 13.47 -17.30
C ALA A 18 -2.18 13.41 -16.92
N ASP A 19 -1.85 13.07 -15.66
CA ASP A 19 -0.45 12.95 -15.23
C ASP A 19 0.23 11.78 -15.99
N PRO A 20 1.32 12.04 -16.74
CA PRO A 20 2.02 10.98 -17.48
C PRO A 20 2.58 9.86 -16.59
N LEU A 21 2.80 10.10 -15.30
CA LEU A 21 3.22 9.07 -14.36
C LEU A 21 2.13 8.01 -14.12
N LEU A 22 0.86 8.35 -14.36
CA LEU A 22 -0.25 7.42 -14.16
C LEU A 22 -0.17 6.19 -15.07
N ASP A 23 0.32 6.33 -16.29
CA ASP A 23 0.50 5.20 -17.22
C ASP A 23 1.61 4.26 -16.74
N LEU A 24 2.66 4.80 -16.12
CA LEU A 24 3.72 4.00 -15.50
C LEU A 24 3.20 3.25 -14.26
N VAL A 25 2.37 3.91 -13.44
CA VAL A 25 1.70 3.27 -12.31
C VAL A 25 0.79 2.14 -12.78
N GLU A 26 -0.04 2.36 -13.81
CA GLU A 26 -0.91 1.33 -14.38
C GLU A 26 -0.14 0.09 -14.80
N LYS A 27 0.96 0.27 -15.51
CA LYS A 27 1.83 -0.82 -15.95
C LYS A 27 2.36 -1.63 -14.76
N THR A 28 2.92 -0.98 -13.75
CA THR A 28 3.46 -1.65 -12.56
C THR A 28 2.33 -2.30 -11.74
N TYR A 29 1.19 -1.65 -11.60
CA TYR A 29 0.01 -2.16 -10.89
C TYR A 29 -0.50 -3.46 -11.53
N THR A 30 -0.70 -3.48 -12.83
CA THR A 30 -1.23 -4.65 -13.55
C THR A 30 -0.22 -5.79 -13.64
N SER A 31 1.07 -5.52 -13.69
CA SER A 31 2.12 -6.54 -13.72
C SER A 31 2.49 -7.10 -12.34
N SER A 32 2.28 -6.34 -11.27
CA SER A 32 2.67 -6.72 -9.91
C SER A 32 1.59 -7.43 -9.11
N PHE A 33 0.32 -7.23 -9.46
CA PHE A 33 -0.82 -7.81 -8.76
C PHE A 33 -1.69 -8.63 -9.71
N PRO A 34 -2.02 -9.89 -9.38
CA PRO A 34 -2.97 -10.68 -10.15
C PRO A 34 -4.38 -10.06 -10.07
N GLU A 35 -5.27 -10.44 -11.00
CA GLU A 35 -6.59 -9.81 -11.13
C GLU A 35 -7.44 -9.89 -9.86
N GLU A 36 -7.36 -11.00 -9.15
CA GLU A 36 -8.08 -11.22 -7.90
C GLU A 36 -7.59 -10.33 -6.73
N GLU A 37 -6.38 -9.79 -6.82
CA GLU A 37 -5.79 -8.95 -5.78
C GLU A 37 -5.88 -7.44 -6.09
N ARG A 38 -6.55 -7.06 -7.16
CA ARG A 38 -6.63 -5.68 -7.60
C ARG A 38 -7.96 -5.30 -8.25
N ARG A 39 -8.22 -4.00 -8.32
CA ARG A 39 -9.28 -3.44 -9.16
C ARG A 39 -8.87 -3.42 -10.63
N ASP A 40 -9.85 -3.36 -11.52
CA ASP A 40 -9.61 -2.91 -12.87
C ASP A 40 -9.13 -1.46 -12.84
N PHE A 41 -8.09 -1.13 -13.60
CA PHE A 41 -7.40 0.15 -13.42
C PHE A 41 -8.27 1.36 -13.77
N PHE A 42 -9.29 1.21 -14.59
CA PHE A 42 -10.26 2.29 -14.83
C PHE A 42 -11.01 2.71 -13.54
N LEU A 43 -11.23 1.77 -12.60
CA LEU A 43 -11.80 2.08 -11.29
C LEU A 43 -10.80 2.83 -10.39
N VAL A 44 -9.51 2.54 -10.54
CA VAL A 44 -8.46 3.30 -9.85
C VAL A 44 -8.42 4.74 -10.36
N ARG A 45 -8.51 4.93 -11.69
CA ARG A 45 -8.63 6.28 -12.29
C ARG A 45 -9.85 7.03 -11.77
N LYS A 46 -10.98 6.35 -11.68
CA LYS A 46 -12.22 6.91 -11.13
C LYS A 46 -12.08 7.32 -9.66
N LEU A 47 -11.46 6.50 -8.83
CA LEU A 47 -11.17 6.84 -7.43
C LEU A 47 -10.31 8.10 -7.33
N LEU A 48 -9.30 8.22 -8.18
CA LEU A 48 -8.41 9.38 -8.20
C LEU A 48 -9.15 10.70 -8.47
N GLU A 49 -10.21 10.66 -9.27
CA GLU A 49 -11.05 11.82 -9.59
C GLU A 49 -12.16 12.08 -8.56
N GLU A 50 -12.77 11.03 -8.01
CA GLU A 50 -14.03 11.14 -7.28
C GLU A 50 -13.89 11.05 -5.76
N ASP A 51 -12.82 10.44 -5.24
CA ASP A 51 -12.65 10.27 -3.78
C ASP A 51 -11.39 10.95 -3.27
N SER A 52 -11.58 12.08 -2.59
CA SER A 52 -10.48 12.88 -2.05
C SER A 52 -9.67 12.19 -0.95
N ARG A 53 -10.16 11.06 -0.41
CA ARG A 53 -9.45 10.26 0.59
C ARG A 53 -8.45 9.29 -0.06
N PHE A 54 -8.67 8.96 -1.35
CA PHE A 54 -7.78 8.10 -2.10
C PHE A 54 -6.52 8.85 -2.51
N GLU A 55 -5.36 8.27 -2.21
CA GLU A 55 -4.06 8.84 -2.49
C GLU A 55 -3.25 7.91 -3.39
N MET A 56 -2.50 8.49 -4.32
CA MET A 56 -1.55 7.79 -5.16
C MET A 56 -0.24 8.55 -5.23
N TYR A 57 0.85 7.83 -5.06
CA TYR A 57 2.20 8.37 -5.19
C TYR A 57 3.02 7.54 -6.17
N ALA A 58 3.61 8.21 -7.14
CA ALA A 58 4.70 7.66 -7.94
C ALA A 58 6.00 7.78 -7.16
N LEU A 59 6.76 6.72 -7.10
CA LEU A 59 8.04 6.66 -6.41
C LEU A 59 9.15 6.95 -7.41
N LEU A 60 9.93 7.99 -7.15
CA LEU A 60 11.01 8.44 -8.02
C LEU A 60 12.36 8.31 -7.33
N ARG A 61 13.34 7.70 -7.99
CA ARG A 61 14.75 7.70 -7.62
C ARG A 61 15.52 8.54 -8.62
N ASP A 62 16.10 9.65 -8.16
CA ASP A 62 16.84 10.59 -9.03
C ASP A 62 16.00 11.06 -10.23
N GLY A 63 14.69 11.29 -10.01
CA GLY A 63 13.74 11.69 -11.06
C GLY A 63 13.21 10.57 -11.96
N ILE A 64 13.69 9.34 -11.78
CA ILE A 64 13.27 8.17 -12.56
C ILE A 64 12.23 7.38 -11.78
N TYR A 65 11.13 7.02 -12.43
CA TYR A 65 10.07 6.19 -11.86
C TYR A 65 10.61 4.81 -11.47
N VAL A 66 10.32 4.38 -10.23
CA VAL A 66 10.75 3.10 -9.68
C VAL A 66 9.63 2.29 -9.04
N GLY A 67 8.41 2.81 -8.99
CA GLY A 67 7.28 2.12 -8.39
C GLY A 67 6.18 3.08 -7.96
N PHE A 68 5.21 2.57 -7.22
CA PHE A 68 4.09 3.36 -6.71
C PHE A 68 3.62 2.84 -5.36
N ILE A 69 2.84 3.68 -4.68
CA ILE A 69 2.05 3.32 -3.52
C ILE A 69 0.69 4.01 -3.59
N THR A 70 -0.38 3.29 -3.26
CA THR A 70 -1.71 3.85 -3.06
C THR A 70 -2.13 3.73 -1.62
N GLY A 71 -2.94 4.66 -1.17
CA GLY A 71 -3.45 4.68 0.19
C GLY A 71 -4.77 5.43 0.30
N TRP A 72 -5.30 5.43 1.50
CA TRP A 72 -6.54 6.09 1.87
C TRP A 72 -6.35 6.85 3.16
N GLN A 73 -6.63 8.14 3.15
CA GLN A 73 -6.65 8.95 4.35
C GLN A 73 -8.00 8.82 5.03
N PHE A 74 -8.02 8.19 6.19
CA PHE A 74 -9.21 8.11 7.04
C PHE A 74 -9.00 8.93 8.31
N GLU A 75 -10.07 9.14 9.07
CA GLU A 75 -9.97 9.78 10.37
C GLU A 75 -9.18 8.92 11.36
N GLY A 76 -7.99 9.39 11.71
CA GLY A 76 -7.12 8.79 12.70
C GLY A 76 -6.22 7.63 12.18
N PHE A 77 -6.21 7.35 10.89
CA PHE A 77 -5.24 6.44 10.28
C PHE A 77 -5.19 6.55 8.75
N VAL A 78 -4.08 6.13 8.19
CA VAL A 78 -3.90 5.94 6.75
C VAL A 78 -3.92 4.45 6.45
N TYR A 79 -4.64 4.01 5.44
CA TYR A 79 -4.60 2.64 4.95
C TYR A 79 -3.75 2.57 3.67
N ALA A 80 -2.60 1.89 3.72
CA ALA A 80 -1.77 1.62 2.54
C ALA A 80 -2.31 0.39 1.82
N GLU A 81 -2.79 0.56 0.59
CA GLU A 81 -3.51 -0.50 -0.12
C GLU A 81 -2.63 -1.31 -1.07
N HIS A 82 -2.00 -0.65 -2.05
CA HIS A 82 -1.10 -1.29 -3.00
C HIS A 82 0.26 -0.61 -2.99
N PHE A 83 1.31 -1.41 -2.91
CA PHE A 83 2.69 -0.96 -2.96
C PHE A 83 3.52 -1.91 -3.81
N ALA A 84 4.17 -1.41 -4.83
CA ALA A 84 5.06 -2.20 -5.66
C ALA A 84 6.25 -1.38 -6.18
N ILE A 85 7.41 -2.01 -6.18
CA ILE A 85 8.58 -1.53 -6.92
C ILE A 85 8.56 -2.14 -8.31
N ASP A 86 8.72 -1.32 -9.33
CA ASP A 86 8.77 -1.76 -10.72
C ASP A 86 9.87 -2.81 -10.92
N GLU A 87 9.60 -3.81 -11.74
CA GLU A 87 10.51 -4.93 -11.94
C GLU A 87 11.91 -4.47 -12.35
N SER A 88 12.00 -3.45 -13.19
CA SER A 88 13.25 -2.86 -13.66
C SER A 88 14.10 -2.23 -12.56
N ALA A 89 13.49 -1.89 -11.42
CA ALA A 89 14.12 -1.18 -10.31
C ALA A 89 14.26 -2.03 -9.03
N ARG A 90 13.84 -3.29 -9.05
CA ARG A 90 13.95 -4.19 -7.89
C ARG A 90 15.42 -4.42 -7.53
N ASN A 91 15.72 -4.52 -6.24
CA ASN A 91 17.00 -4.69 -5.58
C ASN A 91 17.56 -3.38 -4.98
N GLY A 92 18.55 -3.50 -4.10
CA GLY A 92 19.23 -2.35 -3.50
C GLY A 92 18.47 -1.61 -2.39
N GLY A 93 17.48 -2.25 -1.76
CA GLY A 93 16.75 -1.66 -0.61
C GLY A 93 15.78 -0.52 -0.99
N ILE A 94 15.42 -0.40 -2.26
CA ILE A 94 14.51 0.65 -2.77
C ILE A 94 13.16 0.57 -2.07
N GLY A 95 12.61 -0.64 -1.87
CA GLY A 95 11.33 -0.83 -1.20
C GLY A 95 11.30 -0.24 0.21
N ALA A 96 12.33 -0.47 1.01
CA ALA A 96 12.43 0.09 2.36
C ALA A 96 12.51 1.62 2.35
N LYS A 97 13.31 2.19 1.47
CA LYS A 97 13.42 3.66 1.31
C LYS A 97 12.10 4.27 0.83
N ALA A 98 11.40 3.60 -0.10
CA ALA A 98 10.11 4.02 -0.61
C ALA A 98 9.03 4.03 0.49
N MET A 99 8.91 2.96 1.25
CA MET A 99 7.96 2.90 2.36
C MET A 99 8.31 3.94 3.44
N THR A 100 9.57 4.12 3.77
CA THR A 100 10.02 5.18 4.71
C THR A 100 9.63 6.57 4.21
N SER A 101 9.79 6.85 2.91
CA SER A 101 9.34 8.11 2.31
C SER A 101 7.83 8.31 2.42
N PHE A 102 7.06 7.25 2.19
CA PHE A 102 5.60 7.30 2.34
C PHE A 102 5.18 7.55 3.78
N LEU A 103 5.77 6.82 4.74
CA LEU A 103 5.47 7.01 6.17
C LEU A 103 5.75 8.44 6.63
N ALA A 104 6.81 9.06 6.11
CA ALA A 104 7.18 10.45 6.45
C ALA A 104 6.19 11.51 5.95
N LEU A 105 5.29 11.17 5.01
CA LEU A 105 4.24 12.08 4.52
C LEU A 105 3.03 12.17 5.45
N HIS A 106 2.87 11.24 6.38
CA HIS A 106 1.69 11.10 7.20
C HIS A 106 2.03 11.23 8.69
N GLU A 107 1.24 12.01 9.40
CA GLU A 107 1.31 12.12 10.86
C GLU A 107 0.50 11.01 11.53
N ASP A 108 -0.58 10.57 10.89
CA ASP A 108 -1.43 9.49 11.36
C ASP A 108 -0.75 8.11 11.22
N PRO A 109 -1.08 7.15 12.10
CA PRO A 109 -0.59 5.77 11.97
C PRO A 109 -1.03 5.14 10.65
N VAL A 110 -0.17 4.28 10.10
CA VAL A 110 -0.41 3.58 8.85
C VAL A 110 -0.80 2.14 9.11
N VAL A 111 -1.87 1.69 8.47
CA VAL A 111 -2.37 0.31 8.51
C VAL A 111 -2.20 -0.31 7.13
N LEU A 112 -1.82 -1.58 7.07
CA LEU A 112 -1.81 -2.36 5.85
C LEU A 112 -2.22 -3.82 6.12
N GLU A 113 -2.58 -4.51 5.05
CA GLU A 113 -2.92 -5.93 5.07
C GLU A 113 -1.72 -6.77 4.63
N VAL A 114 -1.51 -7.90 5.30
CA VAL A 114 -0.50 -8.90 4.92
C VAL A 114 -1.12 -10.29 4.88
N GLU A 115 -0.63 -11.12 3.98
CA GLU A 115 -1.00 -12.52 3.92
C GLU A 115 -0.59 -13.26 5.21
N MET A 116 -1.31 -14.34 5.51
CA MET A 116 -0.96 -15.22 6.61
C MET A 116 0.47 -15.75 6.46
N PRO A 117 1.26 -15.83 7.55
CA PRO A 117 2.65 -16.29 7.51
C PRO A 117 2.79 -17.81 7.33
N THR A 118 2.11 -18.36 6.33
CA THR A 118 2.11 -19.79 6.02
C THR A 118 3.23 -20.19 5.09
N GLU A 119 3.66 -19.26 4.21
CA GLU A 119 4.69 -19.47 3.20
C GLU A 119 5.91 -18.56 3.44
N GLU A 120 7.05 -18.96 2.88
CA GLU A 120 8.30 -18.19 3.03
C GLU A 120 8.19 -16.75 2.50
N MET A 121 7.48 -16.54 1.39
CA MET A 121 7.27 -15.19 0.82
C MET A 121 6.44 -14.31 1.74
N SER A 122 5.37 -14.83 2.33
CA SER A 122 4.52 -14.12 3.28
C SER A 122 5.29 -13.75 4.55
N LYS A 123 6.10 -14.69 5.08
CA LYS A 123 6.98 -14.44 6.24
C LYS A 123 8.02 -13.38 5.95
N ARG A 124 8.63 -13.40 4.76
CA ARG A 124 9.60 -12.37 4.34
C ARG A 124 8.96 -10.99 4.21
N ARG A 125 7.73 -10.92 3.71
CA ARG A 125 6.97 -9.68 3.59
C ARG A 125 6.65 -9.10 4.97
N ILE A 126 6.16 -9.91 5.91
CA ILE A 126 5.95 -9.49 7.29
C ILE A 126 7.26 -8.99 7.91
N GLY A 127 8.35 -9.74 7.80
CA GLY A 127 9.67 -9.34 8.30
C GLY A 127 10.20 -8.05 7.67
N PHE A 128 9.87 -7.79 6.39
CA PHE A 128 10.19 -6.52 5.74
C PHE A 128 9.48 -5.35 6.43
N TYR A 129 8.19 -5.47 6.71
CA TYR A 129 7.43 -4.42 7.39
C TYR A 129 7.83 -4.28 8.87
N GLU A 130 8.11 -5.38 9.58
CA GLU A 130 8.61 -5.34 10.96
C GLU A 130 9.92 -4.55 11.08
N ARG A 131 10.85 -4.72 10.13
CA ARG A 131 12.09 -3.93 10.08
C ARG A 131 11.87 -2.44 9.86
N LEU A 132 10.72 -2.05 9.32
CA LEU A 132 10.30 -0.66 9.15
C LEU A 132 9.49 -0.12 10.33
N GLY A 133 9.31 -0.91 11.39
CA GLY A 133 8.60 -0.50 12.59
C GLY A 133 7.10 -0.83 12.60
N PHE A 134 6.62 -1.61 11.64
CA PHE A 134 5.25 -2.12 11.69
C PHE A 134 5.13 -3.25 12.72
N VAL A 135 3.98 -3.34 13.33
CA VAL A 135 3.61 -4.39 14.31
C VAL A 135 2.50 -5.24 13.72
N LEU A 136 2.69 -6.56 13.76
CA LEU A 136 1.68 -7.54 13.32
C LEU A 136 0.57 -7.65 14.37
N ASP A 137 -0.67 -7.44 13.92
CA ASP A 137 -1.85 -7.63 14.74
C ASP A 137 -2.30 -9.10 14.77
N HIS A 138 -2.84 -9.55 15.89
CA HIS A 138 -3.23 -10.96 16.10
C HIS A 138 -4.72 -11.22 15.82
N HIS A 139 -5.55 -10.21 15.66
CA HIS A 139 -6.96 -10.41 15.40
C HIS A 139 -7.20 -11.12 14.08
N VAL A 140 -8.22 -11.96 14.05
CA VAL A 140 -8.67 -12.62 12.81
C VAL A 140 -9.25 -11.57 11.89
N TYR A 141 -8.67 -11.47 10.69
CA TYR A 141 -9.06 -10.51 9.67
C TYR A 141 -9.26 -11.22 8.34
N PHE A 142 -10.35 -10.89 7.66
CA PHE A 142 -10.63 -11.37 6.31
C PHE A 142 -10.72 -10.18 5.35
N GLN A 143 -9.90 -10.18 4.32
CA GLN A 143 -9.98 -9.22 3.24
C GLN A 143 -11.18 -9.56 2.35
N PRO A 144 -12.11 -8.63 2.15
CA PRO A 144 -13.15 -8.79 1.15
C PRO A 144 -12.57 -8.79 -0.27
N PRO A 145 -13.20 -9.50 -1.22
CA PRO A 145 -12.75 -9.48 -2.60
C PRO A 145 -13.03 -8.13 -3.27
N TYR A 146 -12.22 -7.78 -4.27
CA TYR A 146 -12.45 -6.62 -5.12
C TYR A 146 -13.63 -6.82 -6.10
N ARG A 147 -13.96 -8.06 -6.43
CA ARG A 147 -15.04 -8.41 -7.35
C ARG A 147 -16.09 -9.26 -6.64
N ARG A 148 -17.35 -9.02 -6.99
CA ARG A 148 -18.45 -9.80 -6.43
C ARG A 148 -18.32 -11.28 -6.81
N GLY A 149 -18.57 -12.15 -5.83
CA GLY A 149 -18.57 -13.60 -6.03
C GLY A 149 -17.22 -14.28 -5.81
N GLU A 150 -16.15 -13.51 -5.61
CA GLU A 150 -14.87 -14.05 -5.17
C GLU A 150 -14.85 -14.31 -3.67
N ALA A 151 -13.95 -15.18 -3.21
CA ALA A 151 -13.85 -15.57 -1.82
C ALA A 151 -13.20 -14.52 -0.93
N LEU A 152 -13.56 -14.51 0.35
CA LEU A 152 -12.80 -13.82 1.39
C LEU A 152 -11.42 -14.45 1.54
N LEU A 153 -10.40 -13.64 1.76
CA LEU A 153 -9.04 -14.09 1.99
C LEU A 153 -8.65 -13.81 3.45
N GLU A 154 -8.22 -14.86 4.17
CA GLU A 154 -7.70 -14.65 5.51
C GLU A 154 -6.36 -13.95 5.46
N MET A 155 -6.26 -12.83 6.15
CA MET A 155 -5.06 -11.99 6.22
C MET A 155 -4.82 -11.52 7.66
N ARG A 156 -3.85 -10.66 7.85
CA ARG A 156 -3.62 -9.92 9.10
C ARG A 156 -3.42 -8.44 8.79
N LEU A 157 -3.69 -7.61 9.79
CA LEU A 157 -3.32 -6.21 9.75
C LEU A 157 -1.92 -6.01 10.34
N MET A 158 -1.18 -5.06 9.80
CA MET A 158 0.01 -4.51 10.43
C MET A 158 -0.16 -3.01 10.61
N THR A 159 0.40 -2.46 11.66
CA THR A 159 0.31 -1.03 11.98
C THR A 159 1.66 -0.42 12.23
N HIS A 160 1.85 0.80 11.75
CA HIS A 160 3.00 1.65 12.05
C HIS A 160 2.50 2.91 12.75
N GLY A 161 3.16 3.31 13.85
CA GLY A 161 2.72 4.43 14.66
C GLY A 161 1.77 4.04 15.80
N GLU A 162 1.26 5.03 16.50
CA GLU A 162 0.45 4.81 17.70
C GLU A 162 -1.02 4.54 17.34
N LEU A 163 -1.36 3.27 17.15
CA LEU A 163 -2.73 2.80 16.94
C LEU A 163 -2.97 1.54 17.78
N ASP A 164 -3.81 1.67 18.79
CA ASP A 164 -4.21 0.56 19.66
C ASP A 164 -5.32 -0.27 18.99
N LEU A 165 -4.95 -1.35 18.30
CA LEU A 165 -5.91 -2.27 17.67
C LEU A 165 -6.68 -3.13 18.68
N GLU A 166 -6.22 -3.31 19.92
CA GLU A 166 -7.03 -3.97 20.95
C GLU A 166 -8.37 -3.23 21.18
N ARG A 167 -8.34 -1.92 21.07
CA ARG A 167 -9.53 -1.08 21.26
C ARG A 167 -10.21 -0.69 19.94
N SER A 168 -9.46 -0.54 18.87
CA SER A 168 -9.94 0.06 17.62
C SER A 168 -10.11 -0.90 16.46
N PHE A 169 -9.76 -2.19 16.61
CA PHE A 169 -9.78 -3.16 15.52
C PHE A 169 -11.11 -3.18 14.74
N LYS A 170 -12.24 -3.27 15.48
CA LYS A 170 -13.57 -3.30 14.85
C LYS A 170 -13.84 -2.04 14.02
N ARG A 171 -13.47 -0.87 14.53
CA ARG A 171 -13.64 0.41 13.83
C ARG A 171 -12.78 0.46 12.58
N VAL A 172 -11.49 0.14 12.70
CA VAL A 172 -10.53 0.15 11.59
C VAL A 172 -10.97 -0.82 10.50
N LYS A 173 -11.29 -2.06 10.87
CA LYS A 173 -11.81 -3.07 9.93
C LYS A 173 -13.05 -2.59 9.21
N THR A 174 -14.03 -2.05 9.92
CA THR A 174 -15.28 -1.58 9.34
C THR A 174 -15.04 -0.46 8.33
N ILE A 175 -14.19 0.51 8.65
CA ILE A 175 -13.85 1.62 7.76
C ILE A 175 -13.20 1.10 6.48
N ILE A 176 -12.22 0.20 6.59
CA ILE A 176 -11.54 -0.40 5.43
C ILE A 176 -12.56 -1.17 4.58
N HIS A 177 -13.35 -2.07 5.19
CA HIS A 177 -14.32 -2.90 4.46
C HIS A 177 -15.36 -2.07 3.70
N GLN A 178 -15.90 -1.04 4.33
CA GLN A 178 -16.94 -0.20 3.72
C GLN A 178 -16.39 0.70 2.63
N ASN A 179 -15.24 1.34 2.84
CA ASN A 179 -14.76 2.38 1.95
C ASN A 179 -13.81 1.86 0.86
N VAL A 180 -13.00 0.87 1.17
CA VAL A 180 -12.05 0.30 0.21
C VAL A 180 -12.71 -0.81 -0.62
N TYR A 181 -13.47 -1.69 0.03
CA TYR A 181 -14.06 -2.88 -0.60
C TYR A 181 -15.57 -2.75 -0.88
N GLY A 182 -16.23 -1.70 -0.41
CA GLY A 182 -17.66 -1.46 -0.66
C GLY A 182 -18.59 -2.46 0.04
N VAL A 183 -18.15 -3.04 1.16
CA VAL A 183 -18.97 -3.93 1.98
C VAL A 183 -20.04 -3.09 2.71
N LYS A 184 -21.30 -3.51 2.63
CA LYS A 184 -22.43 -2.84 3.30
C LYS A 184 -22.65 -3.34 4.72
#